data_5f4ffe5d21cd461d53e3e69d6e9211b6
#
_entry.id   5f4ffe5d21cd461d53e3e69d6e9211b6
#
_cell.length_a   1.000
_cell.length_b   1.000
_cell.length_c   1.000
_cell.angle_alpha   90.00
_cell.angle_beta   90.00
_cell.angle_gamma   90.00
#
_symmetry.space_group_name_H-M   'P 1'
#
loop_
_entity.id
_entity.type
_entity.pdbx_description
1 polymer ?
#
loop_
_entity_poly.entity_id
_entity_poly.type
_entity_poly.pdbx_seq_one_letter_code
_entity_poly.pdbx_strand_id
1 'polypeptide(L)'
;MTMVNININGQKVSAPAGSTILQAAKQAGIDIPTLCDHPALIPIGACRMCVVEVKGQRTLITACTFPISEGLEIQTESEQVVKARKLILDLLFSERNHYCPYCEMSGDCELQNLGYRYGLDHFIYPTYTKGFPVDATRKYFLMDHNRCVLCGRCERACGDLVANHTLGLRNRGASSMIHADANVPFGQSTCVSCGTCLQVCPTGALCDKRSAYMGHDIQMEHIKSTCNKCSLGCSMEIVTRGGNVLRIVGDWDGKVNGGRLCKLGRFYPLYEERKRVTSPLIRRGGKLLPASWDDALKAIAERLGSANAQEIGVLTSSDATNEALFLLSKLFCKELKATNVSMLNKAAPKLFEKLQSSLADIVKGDVILVVGCDPVNNQPVASFLVKHAIDKGARLIVVDEKDNGLVPFAYMTLGMADIGKAIEIAERAQQPVVLYGAGVTEKAAEALKKLHGKAVFVALEPGVNTRAAVAFGFNNGFKPSAVKVLFALIGEQDAGGEDVLKSVDKNAFVVVQASFESPLTEKADVVLPMAIWSERAGTLTNTEGSVQKVEKAVEPAGEAKPDWEVISLLANKLGKKFGASLSEISASATQELK
;
A
#
# COMPACT_ATOMS: atom_id res chain seq x y z
N MET A 1 19.12 10.97 25.65
CA MET A 1 20.22 10.38 24.84
C MET A 1 21.43 11.29 25.02
N THR A 2 22.60 10.69 25.21
CA THR A 2 23.86 11.48 25.30
C THR A 2 24.18 12.04 23.92
N MET A 3 24.45 13.33 23.84
CA MET A 3 24.89 14.02 22.61
C MET A 3 26.41 13.98 22.52
N VAL A 4 26.92 13.81 21.32
CA VAL A 4 28.34 13.75 20.97
C VAL A 4 28.64 14.88 20.01
N ASN A 5 29.73 15.63 20.24
CA ASN A 5 30.16 16.75 19.42
C ASN A 5 31.31 16.33 18.51
N ILE A 6 31.18 16.58 17.24
CA ILE A 6 32.18 16.27 16.20
C ILE A 6 32.37 17.49 15.30
N ASN A 7 33.42 17.48 14.50
CA ASN A 7 33.68 18.51 13.49
C ASN A 7 33.65 17.87 12.10
N ILE A 8 32.79 18.36 11.20
CA ILE A 8 32.73 17.91 9.82
C ILE A 8 33.03 19.10 8.91
N ASN A 9 34.13 19.05 8.16
CA ASN A 9 34.57 20.12 7.27
C ASN A 9 34.72 21.49 7.96
N GLY A 10 35.14 21.52 9.24
CA GLY A 10 35.22 22.74 10.03
C GLY A 10 33.94 23.16 10.76
N GLN A 11 32.80 22.54 10.45
CA GLN A 11 31.51 22.79 11.08
C GLN A 11 31.34 21.90 12.32
N LYS A 12 31.00 22.52 13.48
CA LYS A 12 30.63 21.76 14.68
C LYS A 12 29.25 21.15 14.54
N VAL A 13 29.13 19.84 14.74
CA VAL A 13 27.90 19.06 14.63
C VAL A 13 27.69 18.30 15.94
N SER A 14 26.49 18.38 16.50
CA SER A 14 26.08 17.61 17.68
C SER A 14 25.03 16.58 17.27
N ALA A 15 25.28 15.31 17.56
CA ALA A 15 24.36 14.22 17.20
C ALA A 15 24.27 13.18 18.34
N PRO A 16 23.20 12.35 18.40
CA PRO A 16 23.07 11.31 19.42
C PRO A 16 24.22 10.29 19.37
N ALA A 17 24.71 9.89 20.54
CA ALA A 17 25.70 8.83 20.66
C ALA A 17 25.17 7.53 19.99
N GLY A 18 26.04 6.84 19.25
CA GLY A 18 25.67 5.67 18.45
C GLY A 18 25.20 5.98 17.02
N SER A 19 24.98 7.26 16.69
CA SER A 19 24.76 7.66 15.29
C SER A 19 26.01 7.37 14.45
N THR A 20 25.82 7.11 13.14
CA THR A 20 26.95 7.02 12.21
C THR A 20 27.37 8.42 11.73
N ILE A 21 28.59 8.53 11.19
CA ILE A 21 29.07 9.79 10.55
C ILE A 21 28.07 10.26 9.49
N LEU A 22 27.54 9.35 8.67
CA LEU A 22 26.57 9.68 7.62
C LEU A 22 25.27 10.26 8.20
N GLN A 23 24.76 9.69 9.29
CA GLN A 23 23.56 10.19 9.96
C GLN A 23 23.77 11.59 10.54
N ALA A 24 24.92 11.80 11.21
CA ALA A 24 25.28 13.11 11.76
C ALA A 24 25.46 14.16 10.65
N ALA A 25 26.10 13.79 9.53
CA ALA A 25 26.27 14.67 8.37
C ALA A 25 24.92 15.07 7.75
N LYS A 26 24.01 14.11 7.55
CA LYS A 26 22.64 14.38 7.03
C LYS A 26 21.87 15.35 7.94
N GLN A 27 21.94 15.18 9.26
CA GLN A 27 21.29 16.09 10.21
C GLN A 27 21.85 17.52 10.14
N ALA A 28 23.14 17.65 9.81
CA ALA A 28 23.81 18.93 9.63
C ALA A 28 23.68 19.53 8.21
N GLY A 29 22.94 18.89 7.30
CA GLY A 29 22.79 19.31 5.91
C GLY A 29 24.06 19.07 5.05
N ILE A 30 24.99 18.23 5.51
CA ILE A 30 26.22 17.89 4.79
C ILE A 30 25.95 16.61 3.97
N ASP A 31 26.07 16.72 2.66
CA ASP A 31 25.85 15.60 1.74
C ASP A 31 27.11 14.75 1.59
N ILE A 32 27.01 13.48 1.98
CA ILE A 32 28.02 12.45 1.74
C ILE A 32 27.40 11.43 0.75
N PRO A 33 28.00 11.22 -0.43
CA PRO A 33 27.41 10.36 -1.46
C PRO A 33 27.36 8.88 -1.05
N THR A 34 26.29 8.21 -1.45
CA THR A 34 26.10 6.78 -1.19
C THR A 34 25.51 6.08 -2.41
N LEU A 35 25.64 4.75 -2.52
CA LEU A 35 24.90 3.90 -3.47
C LEU A 35 24.28 2.67 -2.79
N CYS A 36 24.88 2.17 -1.71
CA CYS A 36 24.32 1.03 -0.98
C CYS A 36 23.49 1.43 0.24
N ASP A 37 23.65 2.63 0.76
CA ASP A 37 22.86 3.14 1.89
C ASP A 37 21.48 3.62 1.42
N HIS A 38 20.46 3.37 2.25
CA HIS A 38 19.11 3.89 2.07
C HIS A 38 18.49 4.08 3.45
N PRO A 39 17.73 5.17 3.72
CA PRO A 39 17.21 5.47 5.06
C PRO A 39 16.38 4.36 5.71
N ALA A 40 15.69 3.56 4.91
CA ALA A 40 14.86 2.44 5.38
C ALA A 40 15.63 1.11 5.54
N LEU A 41 16.93 1.05 5.22
CA LEU A 41 17.71 -0.19 5.22
C LEU A 41 18.90 -0.10 6.19
N ILE A 42 19.30 -1.23 6.77
CA ILE A 42 20.49 -1.30 7.63
C ILE A 42 21.74 -1.07 6.76
N PRO A 43 22.64 -0.14 7.14
CA PRO A 43 23.87 0.12 6.38
C PRO A 43 24.82 -1.08 6.37
N ILE A 44 25.46 -1.35 5.21
CA ILE A 44 26.41 -2.48 5.06
C ILE A 44 27.81 -2.04 4.57
N GLY A 45 27.99 -0.77 4.20
CA GLY A 45 29.30 -0.26 3.76
C GLY A 45 29.85 -0.88 2.46
N ALA A 46 29.00 -1.46 1.60
CA ALA A 46 29.44 -2.24 0.43
C ALA A 46 30.01 -1.38 -0.71
N CYS A 47 29.35 -0.29 -1.09
CA CYS A 47 29.71 0.49 -2.29
C CYS A 47 30.93 1.38 -2.11
N ARG A 48 31.35 1.70 -0.89
CA ARG A 48 32.48 2.57 -0.54
C ARG A 48 32.35 4.04 -1.02
N MET A 49 31.25 4.45 -1.61
CA MET A 49 31.07 5.86 -2.02
C MET A 49 31.07 6.85 -0.85
N CYS A 50 30.63 6.40 0.32
CA CYS A 50 30.56 7.22 1.53
C CYS A 50 31.89 7.38 2.29
N VAL A 51 33.03 7.05 1.68
CA VAL A 51 34.34 7.20 2.36
C VAL A 51 34.61 8.65 2.73
N VAL A 52 35.18 8.85 3.92
CA VAL A 52 35.61 10.13 4.47
C VAL A 52 36.96 9.99 5.13
N GLU A 53 37.69 11.08 5.24
CA GLU A 53 38.94 11.16 6.00
C GLU A 53 38.62 11.53 7.44
N VAL A 54 39.16 10.77 8.39
CA VAL A 54 39.01 11.00 9.83
C VAL A 54 40.41 11.21 10.40
N LYS A 55 40.62 12.31 11.07
CA LYS A 55 41.92 12.65 11.68
C LYS A 55 42.38 11.56 12.65
N GLY A 56 43.63 11.11 12.47
CA GLY A 56 44.20 10.02 13.25
C GLY A 56 43.94 8.61 12.72
N GLN A 57 43.12 8.45 11.68
CA GLN A 57 42.92 7.18 11.00
C GLN A 57 43.91 7.02 9.81
N ARG A 58 44.43 5.81 9.62
CA ARG A 58 45.40 5.52 8.53
C ARG A 58 44.72 5.38 7.17
N THR A 59 43.45 5.04 7.16
CA THR A 59 42.66 4.73 5.94
C THR A 59 41.38 5.52 5.92
N LEU A 60 40.80 5.73 4.74
CA LEU A 60 39.47 6.29 4.61
C LEU A 60 38.42 5.39 5.26
N ILE A 61 37.49 6.02 5.96
CA ILE A 61 36.44 5.35 6.75
C ILE A 61 35.11 5.43 6.03
N THR A 62 34.30 4.38 6.10
CA THR A 62 32.92 4.37 5.54
C THR A 62 31.96 5.10 6.49
N ALA A 63 31.48 6.27 6.11
CA ALA A 63 30.62 7.10 6.95
C ALA A 63 29.28 6.45 7.34
N CYS A 64 28.74 5.56 6.50
CA CYS A 64 27.45 4.91 6.75
C CYS A 64 27.51 3.85 7.86
N THR A 65 28.68 3.32 8.21
CA THR A 65 28.84 2.24 9.21
C THR A 65 29.70 2.63 10.41
N PHE A 66 30.41 3.74 10.34
CA PHE A 66 31.31 4.16 11.42
C PHE A 66 30.56 5.02 12.45
N PRO A 67 30.51 4.61 13.73
CA PRO A 67 29.86 5.39 14.78
C PRO A 67 30.66 6.63 15.13
N ILE A 68 29.95 7.71 15.52
CA ILE A 68 30.58 8.93 15.99
C ILE A 68 31.06 8.79 17.44
N SER A 69 32.15 9.50 17.77
CA SER A 69 32.66 9.69 19.14
C SER A 69 33.07 11.13 19.35
N GLU A 70 33.17 11.57 20.62
CA GLU A 70 33.47 12.93 20.98
C GLU A 70 34.81 13.41 20.38
N GLY A 71 34.79 14.59 19.79
CA GLY A 71 36.00 15.23 19.24
C GLY A 71 36.46 14.71 17.86
N LEU A 72 35.69 13.86 17.16
CA LEU A 72 36.07 13.43 15.81
C LEU A 72 36.17 14.64 14.86
N GLU A 73 37.28 14.72 14.11
CA GLU A 73 37.48 15.66 13.01
C GLU A 73 37.42 14.92 11.67
N ILE A 74 36.49 15.33 10.80
CA ILE A 74 36.11 14.61 9.60
C ILE A 74 36.18 15.55 8.40
N GLN A 75 36.79 15.09 7.29
CA GLN A 75 36.81 15.76 6.00
C GLN A 75 36.06 14.88 4.98
N THR A 76 35.04 15.46 4.35
CA THR A 76 34.17 14.73 3.42
C THR A 76 34.57 14.89 1.96
N GLU A 77 35.38 15.90 1.62
CA GLU A 77 35.78 16.26 0.24
C GLU A 77 37.30 16.57 0.15
N SER A 78 38.16 15.96 1.01
CA SER A 78 39.60 16.08 0.82
C SER A 78 40.06 15.50 -0.50
N GLU A 79 41.24 15.90 -0.99
CA GLU A 79 41.80 15.39 -2.26
C GLU A 79 41.85 13.85 -2.29
N GLN A 80 42.25 13.24 -1.16
CA GLN A 80 42.30 11.79 -1.03
C GLN A 80 40.91 11.15 -1.12
N VAL A 81 39.88 11.76 -0.52
CA VAL A 81 38.48 11.29 -0.59
C VAL A 81 37.96 11.38 -2.02
N VAL A 82 38.14 12.53 -2.68
CA VAL A 82 37.70 12.74 -4.06
C VAL A 82 38.38 11.77 -5.01
N LYS A 83 39.71 11.56 -4.89
CA LYS A 83 40.46 10.58 -5.68
C LYS A 83 39.93 9.17 -5.47
N ALA A 84 39.65 8.77 -4.25
CA ALA A 84 39.09 7.43 -3.95
C ALA A 84 37.68 7.25 -4.57
N ARG A 85 36.80 8.26 -4.49
CA ARG A 85 35.46 8.20 -5.08
C ARG A 85 35.48 8.12 -6.60
N LYS A 86 36.39 8.88 -7.26
CA LYS A 86 36.60 8.78 -8.72
C LYS A 86 37.04 7.37 -9.13
N LEU A 87 37.99 6.79 -8.40
CA LEU A 87 38.41 5.40 -8.64
C LEU A 87 37.28 4.40 -8.48
N ILE A 88 36.45 4.55 -7.44
CA ILE A 88 35.29 3.68 -7.20
C ILE A 88 34.28 3.79 -8.34
N LEU A 89 33.97 5.01 -8.80
CA LEU A 89 33.07 5.24 -9.93
C LEU A 89 33.62 4.61 -11.22
N ASP A 90 34.92 4.80 -11.49
CA ASP A 90 35.60 4.22 -12.64
C ASP A 90 35.45 2.67 -12.65
N LEU A 91 35.71 2.02 -11.51
CA LEU A 91 35.50 0.57 -11.35
C LEU A 91 34.04 0.16 -11.55
N LEU A 92 33.07 0.89 -10.99
CA LEU A 92 31.65 0.59 -11.13
C LEU A 92 31.16 0.70 -12.57
N PHE A 93 31.62 1.72 -13.31
CA PHE A 93 31.28 1.89 -14.71
C PHE A 93 31.97 0.88 -15.63
N SER A 94 33.17 0.43 -15.30
CA SER A 94 33.90 -0.56 -16.11
C SER A 94 33.48 -2.01 -15.83
N GLU A 95 32.92 -2.31 -14.64
CA GLU A 95 32.53 -3.69 -14.28
C GLU A 95 31.34 -4.21 -15.11
N ARG A 96 30.41 -3.33 -15.49
CA ARG A 96 29.19 -3.69 -16.21
C ARG A 96 28.87 -2.72 -17.34
N ASN A 97 27.97 -3.15 -18.23
CA ASN A 97 27.54 -2.30 -19.35
C ASN A 97 26.50 -1.26 -18.88
N HIS A 98 26.96 -0.09 -18.46
CA HIS A 98 26.14 1.05 -18.12
C HIS A 98 25.89 1.94 -19.35
N TYR A 99 25.25 1.42 -20.38
CA TYR A 99 24.97 2.17 -21.61
C TYR A 99 23.83 3.18 -21.40
N CYS A 100 24.15 4.30 -20.76
CA CYS A 100 23.21 5.30 -20.27
C CYS A 100 22.27 5.87 -21.35
N PRO A 101 22.69 6.12 -22.61
CA PRO A 101 21.79 6.67 -23.64
C PRO A 101 20.54 5.82 -23.92
N TYR A 102 20.58 4.51 -23.64
CA TYR A 102 19.46 3.59 -23.82
C TYR A 102 18.90 3.05 -22.51
N CYS A 103 19.32 3.61 -21.38
CA CYS A 103 18.80 3.23 -20.07
C CYS A 103 17.56 4.06 -19.73
N GLU A 104 16.51 3.42 -19.31
CA GLU A 104 15.26 4.10 -18.92
C GLU A 104 15.46 5.04 -17.71
N MET A 105 16.47 4.77 -16.87
CA MET A 105 16.83 5.58 -15.69
C MET A 105 17.86 6.69 -16.03
N SER A 106 18.18 6.92 -17.31
CA SER A 106 19.06 8.03 -17.67
C SER A 106 18.46 9.36 -17.22
N GLY A 107 19.20 10.14 -16.42
CA GLY A 107 18.72 11.37 -15.78
C GLY A 107 18.21 11.19 -14.34
N ASP A 108 17.75 10.00 -13.97
CA ASP A 108 17.22 9.70 -12.62
C ASP A 108 18.11 8.69 -11.86
N CYS A 109 19.25 8.29 -12.43
CA CYS A 109 20.13 7.26 -11.89
C CYS A 109 21.14 7.84 -10.90
N GLU A 110 21.16 7.33 -9.64
CA GLU A 110 22.12 7.78 -8.61
C GLU A 110 23.58 7.59 -9.06
N LEU A 111 23.91 6.48 -9.75
CA LEU A 111 25.26 6.25 -10.27
C LEU A 111 25.66 7.29 -11.32
N GLN A 112 24.77 7.60 -12.26
CA GLN A 112 25.01 8.60 -13.31
C GLN A 112 25.20 9.98 -12.70
N ASN A 113 24.36 10.37 -11.73
CA ASN A 113 24.46 11.65 -11.04
C ASN A 113 25.80 11.80 -10.30
N LEU A 114 26.31 10.72 -9.70
CA LEU A 114 27.64 10.71 -9.08
C LEU A 114 28.76 10.80 -10.11
N GLY A 115 28.60 10.17 -11.27
CA GLY A 115 29.53 10.33 -12.40
C GLY A 115 29.68 11.81 -12.81
N TYR A 116 28.55 12.51 -12.98
CA TYR A 116 28.55 13.96 -13.27
C TYR A 116 29.14 14.80 -12.12
N ARG A 117 28.75 14.52 -10.89
CA ARG A 117 29.26 15.25 -9.69
C ARG A 117 30.80 15.22 -9.60
N TYR A 118 31.41 14.07 -9.90
CA TYR A 118 32.85 13.89 -9.81
C TYR A 118 33.59 14.09 -11.12
N GLY A 119 32.90 14.54 -12.17
CA GLY A 119 33.48 14.84 -13.48
C GLY A 119 34.09 13.60 -14.16
N LEU A 120 33.41 12.45 -14.06
CA LEU A 120 33.80 11.23 -14.77
C LEU A 120 33.27 11.31 -16.20
N ASP A 121 34.14 11.58 -17.16
CA ASP A 121 33.83 11.65 -18.59
C ASP A 121 34.22 10.36 -19.36
N HIS A 122 35.12 9.57 -18.80
CA HIS A 122 35.53 8.26 -19.30
C HIS A 122 35.99 7.37 -18.14
N PHE A 123 36.08 6.08 -18.38
CA PHE A 123 36.67 5.12 -17.45
C PHE A 123 37.91 4.48 -18.08
N ILE A 124 38.94 4.27 -17.26
CA ILE A 124 40.29 3.83 -17.72
C ILE A 124 40.45 2.32 -17.70
N TYR A 125 39.63 1.61 -16.94
CA TYR A 125 39.69 0.16 -16.87
C TYR A 125 38.93 -0.48 -18.04
N PRO A 126 39.43 -1.59 -18.60
CA PRO A 126 38.73 -2.29 -19.68
C PRO A 126 37.38 -2.80 -19.19
N THR A 127 36.34 -2.55 -19.97
CA THR A 127 34.98 -3.02 -19.68
C THR A 127 34.94 -4.54 -19.69
N TYR A 128 34.27 -5.12 -18.70
CA TYR A 128 34.00 -6.55 -18.69
C TYR A 128 33.01 -6.89 -19.82
N THR A 129 33.51 -7.60 -20.84
CA THR A 129 32.78 -7.82 -22.09
C THR A 129 31.67 -8.86 -22.04
N LYS A 130 31.61 -9.66 -20.95
CA LYS A 130 30.57 -10.68 -20.80
C LYS A 130 29.24 -10.03 -20.44
N GLY A 131 28.27 -10.07 -21.35
CA GLY A 131 26.90 -9.63 -21.06
C GLY A 131 26.23 -10.47 -19.98
N PHE A 132 25.41 -9.84 -19.16
CA PHE A 132 24.56 -10.47 -18.18
C PHE A 132 23.14 -10.64 -18.71
N PRO A 133 22.39 -11.66 -18.27
CA PRO A 133 21.02 -11.86 -18.72
C PRO A 133 20.11 -10.72 -18.22
N VAL A 134 19.10 -10.42 -19.02
CA VAL A 134 17.95 -9.60 -18.61
C VAL A 134 16.81 -10.54 -18.26
N ASP A 135 16.30 -10.47 -17.05
CA ASP A 135 15.15 -11.24 -16.64
C ASP A 135 13.89 -10.39 -16.72
N ALA A 136 13.09 -10.61 -17.76
CA ALA A 136 11.81 -9.93 -18.01
C ALA A 136 10.60 -10.84 -17.75
N THR A 137 10.78 -11.95 -17.03
CA THR A 137 9.73 -12.95 -16.80
C THR A 137 8.64 -12.49 -15.84
N ARG A 138 8.90 -11.47 -14.98
CA ARG A 138 7.86 -10.84 -14.14
C ARG A 138 6.89 -10.01 -14.96
N LYS A 139 5.60 -10.02 -14.57
CA LYS A 139 4.54 -9.25 -15.27
C LYS A 139 4.82 -7.74 -15.22
N TYR A 140 5.19 -7.18 -14.08
CA TYR A 140 5.18 -5.73 -13.83
C TYR A 140 6.52 -5.05 -14.01
N PHE A 141 7.63 -5.74 -13.78
CA PHE A 141 8.98 -5.18 -13.85
C PHE A 141 9.98 -6.21 -14.34
N LEU A 142 11.15 -5.75 -14.73
CA LEU A 142 12.26 -6.57 -15.19
C LEU A 142 13.51 -6.31 -14.34
N MET A 143 14.49 -7.22 -14.44
CA MET A 143 15.81 -7.09 -13.85
C MET A 143 16.87 -7.16 -14.95
N ASP A 144 17.58 -6.06 -15.20
CA ASP A 144 18.73 -5.97 -16.08
C ASP A 144 20.02 -5.98 -15.26
N HIS A 145 20.68 -7.12 -15.24
CA HIS A 145 21.92 -7.27 -14.48
C HIS A 145 23.08 -6.43 -15.05
N ASN A 146 23.00 -5.97 -16.31
CA ASN A 146 24.01 -5.10 -16.90
C ASN A 146 24.01 -3.68 -16.31
N ARG A 147 22.94 -3.30 -15.59
CA ARG A 147 22.79 -2.00 -14.92
C ARG A 147 23.02 -2.10 -13.40
N CYS A 148 23.32 -3.30 -12.91
CA CYS A 148 23.41 -3.56 -11.48
C CYS A 148 24.80 -3.21 -10.93
N VAL A 149 24.86 -2.38 -9.88
CA VAL A 149 26.09 -2.03 -9.14
C VAL A 149 26.30 -2.86 -7.88
N LEU A 150 25.58 -3.96 -7.74
CA LEU A 150 25.68 -4.90 -6.60
C LEU A 150 25.58 -4.23 -5.22
N CYS A 151 24.79 -3.17 -5.11
CA CYS A 151 24.64 -2.41 -3.85
C CYS A 151 23.89 -3.16 -2.75
N GLY A 152 23.20 -4.28 -3.07
CA GLY A 152 22.43 -5.09 -2.11
C GLY A 152 21.16 -4.44 -1.57
N ARG A 153 20.73 -3.25 -2.06
CA ARG A 153 19.50 -2.61 -1.57
C ARG A 153 18.27 -3.49 -1.83
N CYS A 154 18.15 -4.10 -3.01
CA CYS A 154 17.00 -4.93 -3.38
C CYS A 154 16.90 -6.22 -2.55
N GLU A 155 18.04 -6.86 -2.25
CA GLU A 155 18.13 -8.04 -1.38
C GLU A 155 17.66 -7.68 0.04
N ARG A 156 18.25 -6.64 0.64
CA ARG A 156 17.87 -6.17 1.98
C ARG A 156 16.42 -5.70 2.03
N ALA A 157 15.93 -5.00 1.01
CA ALA A 157 14.52 -4.63 0.97
C ALA A 157 13.59 -5.85 0.91
N CYS A 158 13.99 -6.91 0.20
CA CYS A 158 13.24 -8.15 0.14
C CYS A 158 13.29 -8.93 1.47
N GLY A 159 14.43 -8.96 2.15
CA GLY A 159 14.62 -9.59 3.46
C GLY A 159 14.11 -8.69 4.59
N ASP A 160 14.77 -7.55 4.84
CA ASP A 160 14.59 -6.77 6.06
C ASP A 160 13.25 -6.00 6.12
N LEU A 161 12.71 -5.57 4.95
CA LEU A 161 11.45 -4.80 4.94
C LEU A 161 10.22 -5.66 4.65
N VAL A 162 10.35 -6.65 3.75
CA VAL A 162 9.21 -7.46 3.27
C VAL A 162 9.20 -8.86 3.91
N ALA A 163 10.34 -9.31 4.46
CA ALA A 163 10.53 -10.65 5.02
C ALA A 163 10.11 -11.77 4.04
N ASN A 164 10.44 -11.60 2.75
CA ASN A 164 10.11 -12.58 1.73
C ASN A 164 11.32 -13.35 1.22
N HIS A 165 12.54 -12.83 1.42
CA HIS A 165 13.85 -13.49 1.18
C HIS A 165 14.01 -14.11 -0.22
N THR A 166 13.26 -13.65 -1.21
CA THR A 166 13.34 -14.17 -2.59
C THR A 166 14.65 -13.77 -3.27
N LEU A 167 15.15 -12.55 -2.99
CA LEU A 167 16.35 -12.03 -3.64
C LEU A 167 17.59 -12.33 -2.79
N GLY A 168 18.65 -12.77 -3.45
CA GLY A 168 19.95 -13.06 -2.84
C GLY A 168 21.09 -12.78 -3.80
N LEU A 169 22.32 -12.72 -3.26
CA LEU A 169 23.55 -12.60 -4.04
C LEU A 169 24.03 -13.99 -4.47
N ARG A 170 24.32 -14.14 -5.76
CA ARG A 170 24.86 -15.35 -6.35
C ARG A 170 26.26 -15.12 -6.88
N ASN A 171 27.09 -16.18 -6.87
CA ASN A 171 28.48 -16.19 -7.32
C ASN A 171 29.39 -15.23 -6.52
N ARG A 172 30.59 -14.99 -7.01
CA ARG A 172 31.57 -14.08 -6.41
C ARG A 172 32.44 -13.44 -7.49
N GLY A 173 33.13 -12.36 -7.13
CA GLY A 173 33.97 -11.58 -8.06
C GLY A 173 33.14 -11.00 -9.21
N ALA A 174 33.71 -10.87 -10.39
CA ALA A 174 33.10 -10.28 -11.57
C ALA A 174 31.84 -11.02 -12.07
N SER A 175 31.60 -12.27 -11.66
CA SER A 175 30.40 -13.03 -11.98
C SER A 175 29.26 -12.89 -10.98
N SER A 176 29.44 -12.08 -9.93
CA SER A 176 28.39 -11.83 -8.93
C SER A 176 27.14 -11.24 -9.54
N MET A 177 25.97 -11.70 -9.12
CA MET A 177 24.69 -11.17 -9.58
C MET A 177 23.59 -11.40 -8.54
N ILE A 178 22.55 -10.60 -8.60
CA ILE A 178 21.34 -10.85 -7.83
C ILE A 178 20.54 -11.96 -8.51
N HIS A 179 19.98 -12.88 -7.72
CA HIS A 179 19.12 -13.94 -8.23
C HIS A 179 17.85 -14.08 -7.39
N ALA A 180 16.87 -14.77 -7.93
CA ALA A 180 15.64 -15.12 -7.24
C ALA A 180 15.65 -16.59 -6.80
N ASP A 181 15.32 -16.87 -5.54
CA ASP A 181 15.31 -18.20 -4.90
C ASP A 181 16.58 -19.03 -5.21
N ALA A 182 16.43 -20.25 -5.72
CA ALA A 182 17.52 -21.10 -6.15
C ALA A 182 17.97 -20.82 -7.60
N ASN A 183 17.92 -19.56 -8.04
CA ASN A 183 18.23 -19.10 -9.40
C ASN A 183 17.23 -19.57 -10.47
N VAL A 184 15.96 -19.53 -10.13
CA VAL A 184 14.88 -19.68 -11.11
C VAL A 184 14.60 -18.34 -11.82
N PRO A 185 13.92 -18.34 -12.99
CA PRO A 185 13.41 -17.13 -13.59
C PRO A 185 12.56 -16.33 -12.59
N PHE A 186 12.71 -15.01 -12.55
CA PHE A 186 12.07 -14.18 -11.53
C PHE A 186 10.53 -14.32 -11.54
N GLY A 187 9.93 -14.56 -12.71
CA GLY A 187 8.51 -14.84 -12.85
C GLY A 187 8.03 -16.15 -12.21
N GLN A 188 8.93 -17.12 -12.00
CA GLN A 188 8.65 -18.42 -11.40
C GLN A 188 9.04 -18.52 -9.93
N SER A 189 9.62 -17.43 -9.38
CA SER A 189 10.08 -17.39 -7.99
C SER A 189 8.96 -17.15 -6.99
N THR A 190 9.27 -17.28 -5.70
CA THR A 190 8.38 -16.97 -4.56
C THR A 190 8.09 -15.47 -4.40
N CYS A 191 8.55 -14.62 -5.32
CA CYS A 191 8.35 -13.18 -5.29
C CYS A 191 6.87 -12.79 -5.24
N VAL A 192 6.48 -12.03 -4.24
CA VAL A 192 5.11 -11.53 -4.03
C VAL A 192 4.75 -10.27 -4.84
N SER A 193 5.65 -9.82 -5.74
CA SER A 193 5.46 -8.63 -6.59
C SER A 193 5.15 -7.34 -5.79
N CYS A 194 5.75 -7.15 -4.62
CA CYS A 194 5.53 -5.94 -3.82
C CYS A 194 6.17 -4.68 -4.42
N GLY A 195 7.23 -4.83 -5.23
CA GLY A 195 7.96 -3.73 -5.86
C GLY A 195 8.83 -2.89 -4.93
N THR A 196 9.06 -3.32 -3.67
CA THR A 196 9.94 -2.58 -2.75
C THR A 196 11.39 -2.56 -3.26
N CYS A 197 11.86 -3.65 -3.83
CA CYS A 197 13.18 -3.72 -4.48
C CYS A 197 13.32 -2.76 -5.66
N LEU A 198 12.26 -2.56 -6.44
CA LEU A 198 12.20 -1.57 -7.52
C LEU A 198 12.36 -0.13 -6.99
N GLN A 199 11.67 0.18 -5.90
CA GLN A 199 11.65 1.53 -5.31
C GLN A 199 12.99 1.93 -4.66
N VAL A 200 13.80 0.97 -4.21
CA VAL A 200 15.11 1.24 -3.58
C VAL A 200 16.29 1.09 -4.52
N CYS A 201 16.07 0.65 -5.77
CA CYS A 201 17.17 0.44 -6.72
C CYS A 201 17.76 1.79 -7.15
N PRO A 202 19.08 2.02 -6.98
CA PRO A 202 19.72 3.29 -7.31
C PRO A 202 20.03 3.44 -8.81
N THR A 203 19.78 2.42 -9.61
CA THR A 203 20.13 2.38 -11.04
C THR A 203 18.99 1.76 -11.86
N GLY A 204 19.12 1.68 -13.17
CA GLY A 204 18.18 1.00 -14.07
C GLY A 204 18.23 -0.54 -14.04
N ALA A 205 18.79 -1.15 -12.99
CA ALA A 205 18.85 -2.60 -12.87
C ALA A 205 17.47 -3.22 -12.62
N LEU A 206 16.60 -2.54 -11.87
CA LEU A 206 15.19 -2.88 -11.72
C LEU A 206 14.36 -1.79 -12.38
N CYS A 207 13.53 -2.16 -13.33
CA CYS A 207 12.80 -1.26 -14.21
C CYS A 207 11.31 -1.62 -14.21
N ASP A 208 10.45 -0.62 -13.97
CA ASP A 208 9.00 -0.75 -14.11
C ASP A 208 8.63 -0.79 -15.60
N LYS A 209 7.94 -1.84 -16.04
CA LYS A 209 7.61 -2.03 -17.45
C LYS A 209 6.58 -1.03 -17.99
N ARG A 210 5.72 -0.48 -17.13
CA ARG A 210 4.66 0.44 -17.54
C ARG A 210 5.16 1.87 -17.69
N SER A 211 5.97 2.33 -16.72
CA SER A 211 6.45 3.71 -16.69
C SER A 211 7.80 3.93 -17.40
N ALA A 212 8.44 2.85 -17.87
CA ALA A 212 9.70 2.93 -18.61
C ALA A 212 9.60 3.88 -19.80
N TYR A 213 10.57 4.78 -19.93
CA TYR A 213 10.67 5.79 -20.99
C TYR A 213 9.52 6.81 -21.07
N MET A 214 8.69 6.90 -20.02
CA MET A 214 7.56 7.85 -19.97
C MET A 214 7.97 9.25 -19.47
N GLY A 215 9.24 9.50 -19.22
CA GLY A 215 9.83 10.77 -18.81
C GLY A 215 10.65 10.67 -17.54
N HIS A 216 11.34 11.77 -17.20
CA HIS A 216 12.18 11.86 -16.01
C HIS A 216 11.37 12.29 -14.79
N ASP A 217 11.82 11.90 -13.60
CA ASP A 217 11.12 12.15 -12.33
C ASP A 217 10.86 13.65 -12.09
N ILE A 218 11.80 14.52 -12.48
CA ILE A 218 11.64 15.98 -12.42
C ILE A 218 10.49 16.53 -13.28
N GLN A 219 9.99 15.74 -14.24
CA GLN A 219 8.86 16.10 -15.11
C GLN A 219 7.55 15.52 -14.63
N MET A 220 7.55 14.82 -13.51
CA MET A 220 6.41 14.12 -12.95
C MET A 220 5.87 14.85 -11.73
N GLU A 221 4.58 14.67 -11.48
CA GLU A 221 3.92 15.15 -10.28
C GLU A 221 3.75 13.99 -9.30
N HIS A 222 4.07 14.23 -8.03
CA HIS A 222 3.95 13.27 -6.94
C HIS A 222 2.80 13.68 -6.03
N ILE A 223 1.71 12.95 -6.04
CA ILE A 223 0.53 13.21 -5.24
C ILE A 223 0.44 12.18 -4.11
N LYS A 224 0.62 12.63 -2.86
CA LYS A 224 0.45 11.77 -1.68
C LYS A 224 -1.02 11.44 -1.48
N SER A 225 -1.32 10.15 -1.32
CA SER A 225 -2.67 9.63 -1.18
C SER A 225 -2.70 8.36 -0.33
N THR A 226 -3.89 7.79 -0.15
CA THR A 226 -4.11 6.57 0.62
C THR A 226 -4.62 5.45 -0.28
N CYS A 227 -4.03 4.27 -0.16
CA CYS A 227 -4.46 3.07 -0.87
C CYS A 227 -5.81 2.57 -0.33
N ASN A 228 -6.76 2.32 -1.22
CA ASN A 228 -8.12 1.86 -0.88
C ASN A 228 -8.32 0.33 -1.03
N LYS A 229 -7.27 -0.45 -1.28
CA LYS A 229 -7.42 -1.87 -1.68
C LYS A 229 -7.63 -2.84 -0.52
N CYS A 230 -7.31 -2.46 0.71
CA CYS A 230 -7.55 -3.27 1.91
C CYS A 230 -7.60 -2.40 3.17
N SER A 231 -7.95 -3.00 4.30
CA SER A 231 -8.16 -2.32 5.58
C SER A 231 -6.96 -1.56 6.16
N LEU A 232 -5.77 -1.75 5.62
CA LEU A 232 -4.57 -1.11 6.16
C LEU A 232 -4.48 0.38 5.82
N GLY A 233 -4.97 0.81 4.64
CA GLY A 233 -4.86 2.21 4.23
C GLY A 233 -3.40 2.65 4.07
N CYS A 234 -2.58 1.92 3.32
CA CYS A 234 -1.17 2.24 3.11
C CYS A 234 -1.00 3.62 2.47
N SER A 235 -0.08 4.44 2.99
CA SER A 235 0.30 5.69 2.36
C SER A 235 1.08 5.43 1.08
N MET A 236 0.72 6.15 0.01
CA MET A 236 1.34 6.00 -1.31
C MET A 236 1.49 7.35 -1.99
N GLU A 237 2.35 7.41 -2.97
CA GLU A 237 2.43 8.51 -3.93
C GLU A 237 1.97 8.03 -5.29
N ILE A 238 1.07 8.78 -5.89
CA ILE A 238 0.59 8.59 -7.25
C ILE A 238 1.47 9.46 -8.13
N VAL A 239 2.22 8.85 -9.03
CA VAL A 239 3.12 9.58 -9.94
C VAL A 239 2.41 9.77 -11.27
N THR A 240 2.23 11.03 -11.67
CA THR A 240 1.50 11.41 -12.88
C THR A 240 2.35 12.25 -13.82
N ARG A 241 1.97 12.24 -15.10
CA ARG A 241 2.49 13.13 -16.12
C ARG A 241 1.43 13.37 -17.19
N GLY A 242 1.16 14.64 -17.51
CA GLY A 242 0.19 14.99 -18.56
C GLY A 242 -1.20 14.40 -18.33
N GLY A 243 -1.68 14.38 -17.08
CA GLY A 243 -3.00 13.84 -16.72
C GLY A 243 -3.11 12.30 -16.71
N ASN A 244 -1.98 11.58 -16.82
CA ASN A 244 -1.96 10.12 -16.79
C ASN A 244 -1.22 9.59 -15.56
N VAL A 245 -1.76 8.57 -14.90
CA VAL A 245 -1.06 7.85 -13.84
C VAL A 245 -0.02 6.91 -14.46
N LEU A 246 1.24 7.12 -14.13
CA LEU A 246 2.36 6.33 -14.65
C LEU A 246 2.72 5.18 -13.73
N ARG A 247 2.93 5.47 -12.43
CA ARG A 247 3.32 4.47 -11.41
C ARG A 247 2.79 4.87 -10.04
N ILE A 248 2.79 3.90 -9.13
CA ILE A 248 2.47 4.10 -7.71
C ILE A 248 3.69 3.68 -6.90
N VAL A 249 4.15 4.55 -6.00
CA VAL A 249 5.25 4.27 -5.08
C VAL A 249 4.78 4.37 -3.63
N GLY A 250 5.46 3.67 -2.72
CA GLY A 250 5.13 3.77 -1.29
C GLY A 250 5.71 5.04 -0.69
N ASP A 251 4.92 5.75 0.09
CA ASP A 251 5.40 6.91 0.85
C ASP A 251 6.27 6.43 2.02
N TRP A 252 7.57 6.76 2.01
CA TRP A 252 8.51 6.37 3.06
C TRP A 252 8.21 7.02 4.41
N ASP A 253 7.52 8.17 4.42
CA ASP A 253 7.06 8.85 5.63
C ASP A 253 5.74 8.28 6.16
N GLY A 254 5.14 7.35 5.42
CA GLY A 254 3.86 6.73 5.75
C GLY A 254 3.90 5.91 7.03
N LYS A 255 3.18 6.33 8.07
CA LYS A 255 3.18 5.72 9.40
C LYS A 255 2.69 4.27 9.40
N VAL A 256 1.74 3.93 8.53
CA VAL A 256 1.12 2.61 8.44
C VAL A 256 2.05 1.58 7.81
N ASN A 257 2.70 1.94 6.71
CA ASN A 257 3.42 0.99 5.85
C ASN A 257 4.92 1.28 5.70
N GLY A 258 5.43 2.44 6.13
CA GLY A 258 6.85 2.79 6.05
C GLY A 258 7.43 2.55 4.65
N GLY A 259 6.79 3.06 3.61
CA GLY A 259 7.19 2.94 2.21
C GLY A 259 6.89 1.61 1.53
N ARG A 260 6.48 0.58 2.27
CA ARG A 260 6.12 -0.73 1.70
C ARG A 260 4.74 -0.70 1.06
N LEU A 261 4.63 -1.25 -0.13
CA LEU A 261 3.34 -1.54 -0.77
C LEU A 261 3.27 -3.02 -1.16
N CYS A 262 2.08 -3.48 -1.43
CA CYS A 262 1.86 -4.81 -2.00
C CYS A 262 1.47 -4.71 -3.49
N LYS A 263 1.38 -5.85 -4.17
CA LYS A 263 0.94 -5.91 -5.57
C LYS A 263 -0.44 -5.29 -5.80
N LEU A 264 -1.36 -5.43 -4.81
CA LEU A 264 -2.73 -4.92 -4.90
C LEU A 264 -2.78 -3.38 -4.93
N GLY A 265 -1.91 -2.71 -4.14
CA GLY A 265 -1.85 -1.25 -4.09
C GLY A 265 -0.92 -0.65 -5.14
N ARG A 266 0.17 -1.34 -5.52
CA ARG A 266 1.19 -0.80 -6.43
C ARG A 266 0.87 -1.03 -7.91
N PHE A 267 0.45 -2.24 -8.28
CA PHE A 267 0.37 -2.63 -9.68
C PHE A 267 -1.06 -2.86 -10.16
N TYR A 268 -1.90 -3.57 -9.41
CA TYR A 268 -3.24 -3.95 -9.87
C TYR A 268 -4.07 -2.76 -10.34
N PRO A 269 -4.08 -1.58 -9.66
CA PRO A 269 -4.88 -0.45 -10.11
C PRO A 269 -4.47 0.09 -11.48
N LEU A 270 -3.21 -0.16 -11.89
CA LEU A 270 -2.65 0.29 -13.18
C LEU A 270 -2.84 -0.72 -14.31
N TYR A 271 -3.23 -1.96 -13.99
CA TYR A 271 -3.44 -3.07 -14.92
C TYR A 271 -4.88 -3.54 -14.91
N GLU A 272 -5.82 -2.64 -14.58
CA GLU A 272 -7.25 -2.88 -14.64
C GLU A 272 -7.70 -3.00 -16.11
N GLU A 273 -8.36 -4.10 -16.46
CA GLU A 273 -8.77 -4.41 -17.84
C GLU A 273 -10.29 -4.29 -18.04
N ARG A 274 -11.06 -4.16 -16.93
CA ARG A 274 -12.52 -4.00 -17.02
C ARG A 274 -12.87 -2.68 -17.69
N LYS A 275 -13.95 -2.68 -18.45
CA LYS A 275 -14.44 -1.48 -19.13
C LYS A 275 -15.01 -0.48 -18.12
N ARG A 276 -14.61 0.79 -18.26
CA ARG A 276 -15.10 1.90 -17.42
C ARG A 276 -16.54 2.24 -17.74
N VAL A 277 -17.32 2.48 -16.69
CA VAL A 277 -18.60 3.18 -16.82
C VAL A 277 -18.32 4.68 -16.85
N THR A 278 -18.56 5.32 -17.99
CA THR A 278 -18.17 6.73 -18.24
C THR A 278 -19.35 7.68 -18.37
N SER A 279 -20.58 7.19 -18.48
CA SER A 279 -21.81 7.96 -18.53
C SER A 279 -22.92 7.26 -17.74
N PRO A 280 -23.94 7.96 -17.25
CA PRO A 280 -25.13 7.32 -16.68
C PRO A 280 -25.82 6.44 -17.72
N LEU A 281 -26.31 5.26 -17.28
CA LEU A 281 -27.03 4.32 -18.13
C LEU A 281 -28.40 4.03 -17.52
N ILE A 282 -29.45 3.94 -18.38
CA ILE A 282 -30.81 3.56 -17.98
C ILE A 282 -31.27 2.38 -18.85
N ARG A 283 -31.93 1.41 -18.23
CA ARG A 283 -32.49 0.26 -18.95
C ARG A 283 -33.78 0.66 -19.66
N ARG A 284 -33.76 0.55 -20.99
CA ARG A 284 -34.93 0.78 -21.87
C ARG A 284 -35.03 -0.37 -22.87
N GLY A 285 -36.19 -1.00 -22.95
CA GLY A 285 -36.39 -2.15 -23.84
C GLY A 285 -35.44 -3.32 -23.59
N GLY A 286 -35.08 -3.59 -22.32
CA GLY A 286 -34.16 -4.65 -21.91
C GLY A 286 -32.65 -4.32 -22.05
N LYS A 287 -32.27 -3.19 -22.66
CA LYS A 287 -30.87 -2.78 -22.86
C LYS A 287 -30.52 -1.55 -22.04
N LEU A 288 -29.31 -1.52 -21.52
CA LEU A 288 -28.73 -0.31 -20.90
C LEU A 288 -28.30 0.66 -22.01
N LEU A 289 -28.84 1.87 -21.97
CA LEU A 289 -28.56 2.93 -22.93
C LEU A 289 -28.04 4.18 -22.19
N PRO A 290 -27.13 4.95 -22.79
CA PRO A 290 -26.66 6.22 -22.24
C PRO A 290 -27.82 7.17 -21.96
N ALA A 291 -27.74 7.89 -20.85
CA ALA A 291 -28.74 8.87 -20.40
C ALA A 291 -28.05 10.08 -19.77
N SER A 292 -28.77 11.17 -19.63
CA SER A 292 -28.28 12.31 -18.87
C SER A 292 -28.28 12.02 -17.36
N TRP A 293 -27.43 12.72 -16.60
CA TRP A 293 -27.47 12.68 -15.14
C TRP A 293 -28.85 13.05 -14.59
N ASP A 294 -29.51 14.04 -15.19
CA ASP A 294 -30.85 14.49 -14.75
C ASP A 294 -31.90 13.39 -14.92
N ASP A 295 -31.93 12.71 -16.07
CA ASP A 295 -32.86 11.59 -16.33
C ASP A 295 -32.61 10.42 -15.38
N ALA A 296 -31.33 10.06 -15.17
CA ALA A 296 -30.97 8.96 -14.28
C ALA A 296 -31.36 9.24 -12.82
N LEU A 297 -31.04 10.42 -12.31
CA LEU A 297 -31.39 10.83 -10.95
C LEU A 297 -32.89 10.98 -10.77
N LYS A 298 -33.64 11.48 -11.79
CA LYS A 298 -35.10 11.59 -11.78
C LYS A 298 -35.76 10.20 -11.68
N ALA A 299 -35.32 9.24 -12.51
CA ALA A 299 -35.84 7.88 -12.46
C ALA A 299 -35.62 7.20 -11.09
N ILE A 300 -34.45 7.42 -10.47
CA ILE A 300 -34.16 6.94 -9.12
C ILE A 300 -35.05 7.62 -8.07
N ALA A 301 -35.15 8.96 -8.12
CA ALA A 301 -35.91 9.72 -7.15
C ALA A 301 -37.41 9.36 -7.17
N GLU A 302 -38.01 9.15 -8.35
CA GLU A 302 -39.39 8.71 -8.52
C GLU A 302 -39.63 7.35 -7.85
N ARG A 303 -38.73 6.40 -8.03
CA ARG A 303 -38.82 5.07 -7.43
C ARG A 303 -38.62 5.08 -5.91
N LEU A 304 -37.66 5.85 -5.42
CA LEU A 304 -37.41 6.02 -3.98
C LEU A 304 -38.60 6.75 -3.30
N GLY A 305 -39.20 7.75 -3.97
CA GLY A 305 -40.34 8.51 -3.45
C GLY A 305 -41.63 7.69 -3.35
N SER A 306 -41.76 6.63 -4.16
CA SER A 306 -42.94 5.75 -4.14
C SER A 306 -42.78 4.50 -3.26
N ALA A 307 -41.58 4.20 -2.78
CA ALA A 307 -41.27 3.01 -1.98
C ALA A 307 -41.43 3.29 -0.48
N ASN A 308 -41.91 2.30 0.28
CA ASN A 308 -41.90 2.34 1.73
C ASN A 308 -40.49 2.12 2.28
N ALA A 309 -40.21 2.62 3.48
CA ALA A 309 -38.90 2.52 4.13
C ALA A 309 -38.34 1.07 4.20
N GLN A 310 -39.20 0.07 4.42
CA GLN A 310 -38.82 -1.35 4.49
C GLN A 310 -38.53 -1.97 3.11
N GLU A 311 -39.02 -1.35 2.03
CA GLU A 311 -38.83 -1.81 0.64
C GLU A 311 -37.55 -1.25 0.01
N ILE A 312 -36.89 -0.29 0.70
CA ILE A 312 -35.63 0.29 0.25
C ILE A 312 -34.47 -0.51 0.84
N GLY A 313 -33.64 -1.08 -0.05
CA GLY A 313 -32.40 -1.75 0.28
C GLY A 313 -31.20 -0.90 -0.09
N VAL A 314 -30.19 -0.86 0.76
CA VAL A 314 -28.92 -0.17 0.50
C VAL A 314 -27.75 -1.09 0.75
N LEU A 315 -26.90 -1.23 -0.24
CA LEU A 315 -25.64 -1.95 -0.12
C LEU A 315 -24.48 -1.02 -0.43
N THR A 316 -23.45 -1.06 0.37
CA THR A 316 -22.27 -0.24 0.15
C THR A 316 -20.99 -1.06 0.16
N SER A 317 -20.06 -0.68 -0.70
CA SER A 317 -18.68 -1.15 -0.64
C SER A 317 -17.95 -0.56 0.57
N SER A 318 -17.02 -1.31 1.11
CA SER A 318 -16.13 -0.85 2.17
C SER A 318 -14.92 -0.04 1.67
N ASP A 319 -14.85 0.31 0.39
CA ASP A 319 -13.86 1.23 -0.20
C ASP A 319 -14.45 2.61 -0.57
N ALA A 320 -15.75 2.82 -0.28
CA ALA A 320 -16.39 4.13 -0.36
C ALA A 320 -15.75 5.11 0.65
N THR A 321 -15.70 6.41 0.30
CA THR A 321 -15.14 7.43 1.19
C THR A 321 -16.00 7.63 2.45
N ASN A 322 -15.42 8.18 3.53
CA ASN A 322 -16.17 8.55 4.74
C ASN A 322 -17.34 9.48 4.40
N GLU A 323 -17.09 10.39 3.47
CA GLU A 323 -18.08 11.37 2.99
C GLU A 323 -19.26 10.68 2.31
N ALA A 324 -18.99 9.70 1.45
CA ALA A 324 -20.02 8.93 0.77
C ALA A 324 -20.83 8.08 1.77
N LEU A 325 -20.17 7.39 2.70
CA LEU A 325 -20.83 6.59 3.73
C LEU A 325 -21.70 7.46 4.66
N PHE A 326 -21.18 8.62 5.08
CA PHE A 326 -21.94 9.61 5.86
C PHE A 326 -23.19 10.07 5.13
N LEU A 327 -23.07 10.45 3.85
CA LEU A 327 -24.20 10.91 3.05
C LEU A 327 -25.22 9.80 2.78
N LEU A 328 -24.75 8.57 2.51
CA LEU A 328 -25.63 7.40 2.40
C LEU A 328 -26.42 7.16 3.67
N SER A 329 -25.76 7.16 4.83
CA SER A 329 -26.43 7.02 6.13
C SER A 329 -27.45 8.14 6.34
N LYS A 330 -27.07 9.39 6.08
CA LYS A 330 -27.94 10.54 6.25
C LYS A 330 -29.16 10.48 5.34
N LEU A 331 -28.97 10.17 4.05
CA LEU A 331 -30.06 10.09 3.08
C LEU A 331 -30.97 8.89 3.35
N PHE A 332 -30.40 7.69 3.38
CA PHE A 332 -31.21 6.47 3.39
C PHE A 332 -31.68 6.08 4.81
N CYS A 333 -30.79 6.16 5.83
CA CYS A 333 -31.17 5.75 7.18
C CYS A 333 -31.94 6.84 7.93
N LYS A 334 -31.50 8.13 7.84
CA LYS A 334 -32.10 9.20 8.63
C LYS A 334 -33.30 9.83 7.94
N GLU A 335 -33.23 10.17 6.64
CA GLU A 335 -34.29 10.83 5.90
C GLU A 335 -35.34 9.85 5.35
N LEU A 336 -34.91 8.82 4.60
CA LEU A 336 -35.82 7.82 4.02
C LEU A 336 -36.18 6.70 5.00
N LYS A 337 -35.54 6.64 6.18
CA LYS A 337 -35.78 5.67 7.26
C LYS A 337 -35.62 4.20 6.82
N ALA A 338 -34.80 3.95 5.80
CA ALA A 338 -34.51 2.61 5.35
C ALA A 338 -33.82 1.81 6.48
N THR A 339 -34.34 0.62 6.75
CA THR A 339 -33.80 -0.27 7.78
C THR A 339 -32.99 -1.43 7.20
N ASN A 340 -33.09 -1.65 5.90
CA ASN A 340 -32.44 -2.75 5.18
C ASN A 340 -31.15 -2.25 4.52
N VAL A 341 -30.15 -1.96 5.36
CA VAL A 341 -28.87 -1.37 4.96
C VAL A 341 -27.71 -2.23 5.42
N SER A 342 -26.73 -2.49 4.54
CA SER A 342 -25.57 -3.32 4.87
C SER A 342 -24.37 -3.01 3.99
N MET A 343 -23.21 -3.54 4.38
CA MET A 343 -22.07 -3.64 3.49
C MET A 343 -22.15 -4.89 2.61
N LEU A 344 -21.46 -4.85 1.48
CA LEU A 344 -21.29 -6.01 0.59
C LEU A 344 -20.50 -7.14 1.26
N ASN A 345 -19.52 -6.80 2.08
CA ASN A 345 -18.64 -7.74 2.77
C ASN A 345 -18.92 -7.74 4.28
N LYS A 346 -18.87 -8.91 4.90
CA LYS A 346 -19.04 -9.07 6.34
C LYS A 346 -17.81 -8.49 7.08
N ALA A 347 -18.05 -7.59 8.04
CA ALA A 347 -16.99 -7.08 8.93
C ALA A 347 -16.48 -8.14 9.89
N ALA A 348 -15.27 -7.94 10.40
CA ALA A 348 -14.76 -8.71 11.54
C ALA A 348 -15.65 -8.48 12.78
N PRO A 349 -15.79 -9.49 13.67
CA PRO A 349 -16.60 -9.32 14.88
C PRO A 349 -15.99 -8.25 15.80
N LYS A 350 -16.85 -7.41 16.39
CA LYS A 350 -16.44 -6.42 17.38
C LYS A 350 -16.12 -7.15 18.69
N LEU A 351 -14.83 -7.35 18.98
CA LEU A 351 -14.39 -7.99 20.21
C LEU A 351 -14.45 -7.05 21.41
N PHE A 352 -14.09 -5.78 21.23
CA PHE A 352 -14.02 -4.78 22.31
C PHE A 352 -14.54 -3.42 21.84
N GLU A 353 -14.97 -2.56 22.77
CA GLU A 353 -15.46 -1.22 22.49
C GLU A 353 -14.35 -0.31 21.88
N LYS A 354 -13.14 -0.39 22.43
CA LYS A 354 -11.97 0.34 21.94
C LYS A 354 -10.82 -0.62 21.69
N LEU A 355 -10.39 -0.70 20.43
CA LEU A 355 -9.14 -1.34 20.04
C LEU A 355 -8.10 -0.22 19.84
N GLN A 356 -7.12 -0.19 20.75
CA GLN A 356 -5.93 0.64 20.57
C GLN A 356 -4.77 -0.30 20.24
N SER A 357 -4.56 -0.53 18.95
CA SER A 357 -3.43 -1.34 18.47
C SER A 357 -2.87 -0.73 17.21
N SER A 358 -1.56 -0.76 17.09
CA SER A 358 -0.85 -0.37 15.87
C SER A 358 -0.39 -1.61 15.12
N LEU A 359 -0.40 -1.54 13.79
CA LEU A 359 0.22 -2.54 12.94
C LEU A 359 1.72 -2.72 13.28
N ALA A 360 2.38 -1.68 13.77
CA ALA A 360 3.76 -1.74 14.22
C ALA A 360 3.98 -2.69 15.43
N ASP A 361 2.94 -2.97 16.20
CA ASP A 361 3.03 -3.89 17.34
C ASP A 361 3.14 -5.36 16.91
N ILE A 362 2.72 -5.69 15.68
CA ILE A 362 2.85 -7.05 15.15
C ILE A 362 4.31 -7.54 15.20
N VAL A 363 5.26 -6.67 14.87
CA VAL A 363 6.70 -7.02 14.81
C VAL A 363 7.32 -7.23 16.19
N LYS A 364 6.64 -6.82 17.26
CA LYS A 364 7.09 -6.96 18.67
C LYS A 364 6.60 -8.25 19.31
N GLY A 365 5.62 -8.92 18.68
CA GLY A 365 5.01 -10.14 19.22
C GLY A 365 5.99 -11.30 19.29
N ASP A 366 5.95 -12.07 20.38
CA ASP A 366 6.65 -13.35 20.56
C ASP A 366 5.78 -14.57 20.20
N VAL A 367 4.45 -14.40 20.27
CA VAL A 367 3.43 -15.33 19.78
C VAL A 367 2.41 -14.54 18.96
N ILE A 368 2.19 -14.97 17.74
CA ILE A 368 1.22 -14.34 16.84
C ILE A 368 0.11 -15.35 16.51
N LEU A 369 -1.12 -14.99 16.80
CA LEU A 369 -2.31 -15.72 16.39
C LEU A 369 -2.91 -15.04 15.16
N VAL A 370 -3.17 -15.80 14.11
CA VAL A 370 -3.92 -15.36 12.93
C VAL A 370 -5.20 -16.17 12.87
N VAL A 371 -6.36 -15.51 13.07
CA VAL A 371 -7.63 -16.18 13.31
C VAL A 371 -8.68 -15.71 12.30
N GLY A 372 -9.14 -16.62 11.44
CA GLY A 372 -10.22 -16.36 10.48
C GLY A 372 -9.92 -15.22 9.49
N CYS A 373 -8.65 -15.06 9.11
CA CYS A 373 -8.21 -14.10 8.10
C CYS A 373 -6.97 -14.61 7.38
N ASP A 374 -6.83 -14.28 6.09
CA ASP A 374 -5.63 -14.57 5.29
C ASP A 374 -4.94 -13.26 4.89
N PRO A 375 -3.98 -12.78 5.69
CA PRO A 375 -3.29 -11.54 5.38
C PRO A 375 -2.39 -11.63 4.14
N VAL A 376 -1.94 -12.81 3.73
CA VAL A 376 -1.11 -12.95 2.52
C VAL A 376 -1.88 -12.53 1.27
N ASN A 377 -3.14 -12.95 1.18
CA ASN A 377 -3.97 -12.67 0.03
C ASN A 377 -4.75 -11.34 0.14
N ASN A 378 -5.18 -10.97 1.35
CA ASN A 378 -6.11 -9.85 1.55
C ASN A 378 -5.43 -8.57 2.09
N GLN A 379 -4.43 -8.70 2.99
CA GLN A 379 -3.69 -7.58 3.58
C GLN A 379 -2.17 -7.84 3.53
N PRO A 380 -1.54 -7.90 2.34
CA PRO A 380 -0.17 -8.41 2.22
C PRO A 380 0.88 -7.65 3.03
N VAL A 381 0.71 -6.33 3.28
CA VAL A 381 1.65 -5.59 4.12
C VAL A 381 1.58 -6.05 5.59
N ALA A 382 0.41 -6.45 6.10
CA ALA A 382 0.31 -7.08 7.43
C ALA A 382 1.03 -8.43 7.45
N SER A 383 0.95 -9.23 6.37
CA SER A 383 1.70 -10.49 6.28
C SER A 383 3.22 -10.28 6.29
N PHE A 384 3.72 -9.16 5.73
CA PHE A 384 5.15 -8.81 5.81
C PHE A 384 5.57 -8.57 7.26
N LEU A 385 4.73 -7.89 8.05
CA LEU A 385 5.00 -7.66 9.47
C LEU A 385 4.98 -8.95 10.29
N VAL A 386 4.04 -9.85 10.00
CA VAL A 386 3.98 -11.19 10.63
C VAL A 386 5.25 -11.98 10.30
N LYS A 387 5.64 -12.06 9.03
CA LYS A 387 6.86 -12.76 8.63
C LYS A 387 8.12 -12.14 9.25
N HIS A 388 8.17 -10.82 9.35
CA HIS A 388 9.28 -10.14 10.02
C HIS A 388 9.36 -10.45 11.52
N ALA A 389 8.22 -10.64 12.20
CA ALA A 389 8.23 -11.13 13.58
C ALA A 389 8.74 -12.58 13.67
N ILE A 390 8.37 -13.44 12.71
CA ILE A 390 8.88 -14.83 12.63
C ILE A 390 10.41 -14.83 12.45
N ASP A 391 10.95 -13.98 11.57
CA ASP A 391 12.41 -13.83 11.39
C ASP A 391 13.12 -13.42 12.70
N LYS A 392 12.40 -12.74 13.61
CA LYS A 392 12.88 -12.39 14.96
C LYS A 392 12.64 -13.47 16.01
N GLY A 393 12.08 -14.61 15.63
CA GLY A 393 11.84 -15.76 16.51
C GLY A 393 10.43 -15.89 17.06
N ALA A 394 9.45 -15.09 16.60
CA ALA A 394 8.06 -15.24 16.99
C ALA A 394 7.47 -16.58 16.52
N ARG A 395 6.60 -17.17 17.33
CA ARG A 395 5.84 -18.37 16.96
C ARG A 395 4.49 -17.98 16.37
N LEU A 396 4.25 -18.39 15.12
CA LEU A 396 2.99 -18.17 14.44
C LEU A 396 2.03 -19.34 14.65
N ILE A 397 0.80 -19.04 15.06
CA ILE A 397 -0.30 -20.01 15.14
C ILE A 397 -1.42 -19.53 14.21
N VAL A 398 -1.76 -20.34 13.21
CA VAL A 398 -2.87 -20.08 12.30
C VAL A 398 -4.10 -20.85 12.73
N VAL A 399 -5.22 -20.16 12.95
CA VAL A 399 -6.52 -20.74 13.30
C VAL A 399 -7.50 -20.38 12.20
N ASP A 400 -7.76 -21.29 11.29
CA ASP A 400 -8.64 -21.07 10.13
C ASP A 400 -9.29 -22.37 9.68
N GLU A 401 -10.46 -22.27 9.03
CA GLU A 401 -11.14 -23.41 8.39
C GLU A 401 -10.80 -23.50 6.89
N LYS A 402 -10.11 -22.51 6.35
CA LYS A 402 -9.76 -22.40 4.94
C LYS A 402 -8.24 -22.43 4.76
N ASP A 403 -7.81 -22.70 3.55
CA ASP A 403 -6.41 -22.52 3.17
C ASP A 403 -5.97 -21.08 3.47
N ASN A 404 -4.81 -20.96 4.12
CA ASN A 404 -4.26 -19.69 4.55
C ASN A 404 -2.80 -19.56 4.09
N GLY A 405 -2.48 -18.47 3.44
CA GLY A 405 -1.15 -18.23 2.86
C GLY A 405 -0.01 -18.17 3.88
N LEU A 406 -0.30 -18.08 5.18
CA LEU A 406 0.70 -18.13 6.25
C LEU A 406 0.99 -19.54 6.78
N VAL A 407 0.22 -20.56 6.39
CA VAL A 407 0.43 -21.95 6.84
C VAL A 407 1.87 -22.44 6.64
N PRO A 408 2.57 -22.15 5.52
CA PRO A 408 3.96 -22.58 5.34
C PRO A 408 4.95 -22.02 6.37
N PHE A 409 4.57 -20.96 7.08
CA PHE A 409 5.40 -20.28 8.10
C PHE A 409 4.92 -20.58 9.53
N ALA A 410 3.82 -21.34 9.68
CA ALA A 410 3.19 -21.56 10.96
C ALA A 410 3.96 -22.59 11.82
N TYR A 411 4.15 -22.24 13.10
CA TYR A 411 4.55 -23.20 14.12
C TYR A 411 3.45 -24.25 14.37
N MET A 412 2.18 -23.80 14.29
CA MET A 412 1.00 -24.67 14.51
C MET A 412 -0.19 -24.16 13.67
N THR A 413 -0.95 -25.09 13.11
CA THR A 413 -2.22 -24.81 12.40
C THR A 413 -3.35 -25.54 13.10
N LEU A 414 -4.47 -24.85 13.36
CA LEU A 414 -5.63 -25.33 14.10
C LEU A 414 -6.92 -24.95 13.35
N GLY A 415 -7.96 -25.77 13.51
CA GLY A 415 -9.33 -25.38 13.16
C GLY A 415 -9.93 -24.46 14.24
N MET A 416 -11.03 -23.75 13.91
CA MET A 416 -11.73 -22.87 14.86
C MET A 416 -12.23 -23.58 16.12
N ALA A 417 -12.55 -24.87 16.03
CA ALA A 417 -12.98 -25.68 17.17
C ALA A 417 -11.88 -25.83 18.23
N ASP A 418 -10.62 -25.83 17.81
CA ASP A 418 -9.44 -26.01 18.66
C ASP A 418 -8.80 -24.71 19.14
N ILE A 419 -9.44 -23.55 18.96
CA ILE A 419 -8.91 -22.23 19.33
C ILE A 419 -8.44 -22.15 20.79
N GLY A 420 -8.99 -22.97 21.69
CA GLY A 420 -8.58 -23.03 23.08
C GLY A 420 -7.08 -23.32 23.25
N LYS A 421 -6.52 -24.21 22.42
CA LYS A 421 -5.07 -24.53 22.44
C LYS A 421 -4.21 -23.31 22.08
N ALA A 422 -4.67 -22.53 21.08
CA ALA A 422 -3.97 -21.30 20.69
C ALA A 422 -3.99 -20.25 21.80
N ILE A 423 -5.12 -20.13 22.51
CA ILE A 423 -5.28 -19.19 23.63
C ILE A 423 -4.35 -19.58 24.79
N GLU A 424 -4.29 -20.86 25.17
CA GLU A 424 -3.39 -21.32 26.24
C GLU A 424 -1.91 -21.01 25.95
N ILE A 425 -1.49 -21.10 24.68
CA ILE A 425 -0.13 -20.74 24.28
C ILE A 425 0.06 -19.22 24.37
N ALA A 426 -0.91 -18.44 23.92
CA ALA A 426 -0.86 -16.98 23.98
C ALA A 426 -0.92 -16.44 25.42
N GLU A 427 -1.65 -17.09 26.31
CA GLU A 427 -1.68 -16.75 27.75
C GLU A 427 -0.31 -16.89 28.43
N ARG A 428 0.55 -17.79 27.94
CA ARG A 428 1.91 -18.00 28.46
C ARG A 428 2.97 -17.11 27.78
N ALA A 429 2.63 -16.45 26.68
CA ALA A 429 3.52 -15.56 25.94
C ALA A 429 3.77 -14.25 26.70
N GLN A 430 4.87 -13.57 26.38
CA GLN A 430 5.19 -12.26 26.96
C GLN A 430 4.46 -11.12 26.25
N GLN A 431 4.42 -11.16 24.92
CA GLN A 431 3.80 -10.15 24.07
C GLN A 431 2.95 -10.82 22.97
N PRO A 432 1.82 -11.45 23.31
CA PRO A 432 0.97 -12.07 22.31
C PRO A 432 0.26 -11.03 21.44
N VAL A 433 0.18 -11.32 20.13
CA VAL A 433 -0.53 -10.50 19.15
C VAL A 433 -1.58 -11.36 18.45
N VAL A 434 -2.80 -10.85 18.34
CA VAL A 434 -3.93 -11.51 17.68
C VAL A 434 -4.37 -10.70 16.47
N LEU A 435 -4.14 -11.24 15.27
CA LEU A 435 -4.76 -10.75 14.03
C LEU A 435 -6.03 -11.56 13.80
N TYR A 436 -7.15 -10.89 13.57
CA TYR A 436 -8.41 -11.59 13.38
C TYR A 436 -9.26 -10.91 12.29
N GLY A 437 -10.12 -11.68 11.64
CA GLY A 437 -10.94 -11.19 10.53
C GLY A 437 -12.38 -11.69 10.53
N ALA A 438 -13.08 -11.50 9.41
CA ALA A 438 -14.49 -11.83 9.25
C ALA A 438 -14.82 -13.34 9.34
N GLY A 439 -13.80 -14.21 9.23
CA GLY A 439 -13.95 -15.67 9.38
C GLY A 439 -14.05 -16.15 10.82
N VAL A 440 -13.85 -15.28 11.82
CA VAL A 440 -13.97 -15.64 13.25
C VAL A 440 -15.42 -16.00 13.57
N THR A 441 -15.63 -17.18 14.17
CA THR A 441 -16.95 -17.63 14.67
C THR A 441 -17.29 -16.95 16.00
N GLU A 442 -18.56 -16.89 16.37
CA GLU A 442 -19.00 -16.31 17.65
C GLU A 442 -18.31 -16.99 18.85
N LYS A 443 -18.21 -18.32 18.82
CA LYS A 443 -17.53 -19.09 19.87
C LYS A 443 -16.04 -18.75 19.96
N ALA A 444 -15.37 -18.58 18.82
CA ALA A 444 -13.97 -18.17 18.76
C ALA A 444 -13.80 -16.71 19.24
N ALA A 445 -14.72 -15.82 18.91
CA ALA A 445 -14.72 -14.44 19.36
C ALA A 445 -14.80 -14.35 20.91
N GLU A 446 -15.71 -15.12 21.51
CA GLU A 446 -15.80 -15.19 22.98
C GLU A 446 -14.54 -15.77 23.63
N ALA A 447 -13.93 -16.78 23.01
CA ALA A 447 -12.68 -17.35 23.49
C ALA A 447 -11.51 -16.35 23.42
N LEU A 448 -11.41 -15.57 22.33
CA LEU A 448 -10.38 -14.54 22.16
C LEU A 448 -10.46 -13.42 23.20
N LYS A 449 -11.66 -13.11 23.71
CA LYS A 449 -11.85 -12.10 24.77
C LYS A 449 -11.09 -12.42 26.06
N LYS A 450 -10.74 -13.69 26.32
CA LYS A 450 -9.93 -14.10 27.48
C LYS A 450 -8.52 -13.47 27.47
N LEU A 451 -8.02 -13.13 26.29
CA LEU A 451 -6.72 -12.47 26.13
C LEU A 451 -6.80 -10.93 26.29
N HIS A 452 -7.96 -10.38 26.69
CA HIS A 452 -8.12 -8.95 26.93
C HIS A 452 -7.12 -8.43 27.98
N GLY A 453 -6.51 -7.30 27.72
CA GLY A 453 -5.50 -6.70 28.59
C GLY A 453 -4.11 -7.37 28.54
N LYS A 454 -3.97 -8.52 27.86
CA LYS A 454 -2.71 -9.22 27.68
C LYS A 454 -2.21 -9.18 26.25
N ALA A 455 -3.07 -9.42 25.28
CA ALA A 455 -2.71 -9.43 23.86
C ALA A 455 -3.01 -8.10 23.17
N VAL A 456 -2.22 -7.78 22.17
CA VAL A 456 -2.52 -6.74 21.19
C VAL A 456 -3.45 -7.34 20.14
N PHE A 457 -4.56 -6.68 19.82
CA PHE A 457 -5.54 -7.15 18.85
C PHE A 457 -5.54 -6.25 17.61
N VAL A 458 -5.43 -6.85 16.43
CA VAL A 458 -5.49 -6.18 15.13
C VAL A 458 -6.63 -6.78 14.32
N ALA A 459 -7.68 -6.01 14.06
CA ALA A 459 -8.75 -6.42 13.18
C ALA A 459 -8.32 -6.28 11.72
N LEU A 460 -8.33 -7.35 10.95
CA LEU A 460 -8.10 -7.31 9.51
C LEU A 460 -9.45 -7.33 8.80
N GLU A 461 -9.95 -6.13 8.53
CA GLU A 461 -11.24 -5.91 7.91
C GLU A 461 -11.23 -6.20 6.40
N PRO A 462 -12.36 -6.49 5.76
CA PRO A 462 -12.41 -6.81 4.33
C PRO A 462 -12.08 -5.62 3.42
N GLY A 463 -12.26 -4.39 3.87
CA GLY A 463 -11.95 -3.18 3.09
C GLY A 463 -11.46 -2.03 3.96
N VAL A 464 -10.90 -1.03 3.32
CA VAL A 464 -10.21 0.08 3.99
C VAL A 464 -11.11 0.85 4.94
N ASN A 465 -12.36 1.06 4.57
CA ASN A 465 -13.30 1.90 5.29
C ASN A 465 -14.41 1.13 6.03
N THR A 466 -14.18 -0.17 6.27
CA THR A 466 -15.15 -1.03 6.98
C THR A 466 -15.53 -0.47 8.34
N ARG A 467 -14.57 0.07 9.10
CA ARG A 467 -14.84 0.66 10.43
C ARG A 467 -15.80 1.85 10.34
N ALA A 468 -15.61 2.73 9.38
CA ALA A 468 -16.51 3.86 9.17
C ALA A 468 -17.89 3.39 8.69
N ALA A 469 -17.95 2.40 7.79
CA ALA A 469 -19.23 1.86 7.34
C ALA A 469 -20.03 1.26 8.50
N VAL A 470 -19.37 0.51 9.41
CA VAL A 470 -20.01 0.01 10.65
C VAL A 470 -20.47 1.16 11.54
N ALA A 471 -19.65 2.19 11.74
CA ALA A 471 -20.01 3.35 12.57
C ALA A 471 -21.20 4.12 12.00
N PHE A 472 -21.32 4.23 10.68
CA PHE A 472 -22.48 4.85 10.02
C PHE A 472 -23.70 3.93 9.87
N GLY A 473 -23.68 2.72 10.46
CA GLY A 473 -24.84 1.83 10.57
C GLY A 473 -24.99 0.79 9.46
N PHE A 474 -24.00 0.59 8.59
CA PHE A 474 -24.05 -0.40 7.51
C PHE A 474 -23.63 -1.83 7.93
N ASN A 475 -23.96 -2.24 9.15
CA ASN A 475 -23.66 -3.57 9.68
C ASN A 475 -24.91 -4.42 9.98
N ASN A 476 -26.10 -3.92 9.63
CA ASN A 476 -27.35 -4.62 9.84
C ASN A 476 -27.49 -5.76 8.83
N GLY A 477 -28.14 -6.84 9.24
CA GLY A 477 -28.39 -7.96 8.34
C GLY A 477 -29.27 -7.54 7.15
N PHE A 478 -28.82 -7.83 5.92
CA PHE A 478 -29.58 -7.54 4.70
C PHE A 478 -30.66 -8.60 4.47
N LYS A 479 -31.92 -8.16 4.24
CA LYS A 479 -33.07 -9.02 3.94
C LYS A 479 -33.53 -8.81 2.51
N PRO A 480 -32.99 -9.56 1.54
CA PRO A 480 -33.19 -9.31 0.12
C PRO A 480 -34.64 -9.41 -0.33
N SER A 481 -35.41 -10.35 0.23
CA SER A 481 -36.80 -10.61 -0.16
C SER A 481 -37.79 -9.47 0.09
N ALA A 482 -37.43 -8.49 0.92
CA ALA A 482 -38.27 -7.33 1.19
C ALA A 482 -37.98 -6.13 0.25
N VAL A 483 -36.92 -6.21 -0.54
CA VAL A 483 -36.40 -5.08 -1.33
C VAL A 483 -37.14 -4.95 -2.64
N LYS A 484 -37.74 -3.77 -2.89
CA LYS A 484 -38.31 -3.37 -4.18
C LYS A 484 -37.47 -2.31 -4.90
N VAL A 485 -36.68 -1.52 -4.14
CA VAL A 485 -35.71 -0.57 -4.68
C VAL A 485 -34.38 -0.81 -4.01
N LEU A 486 -33.38 -1.23 -4.79
CA LEU A 486 -32.01 -1.47 -4.32
C LEU A 486 -31.09 -0.34 -4.81
N PHE A 487 -30.40 0.32 -3.90
CA PHE A 487 -29.28 1.20 -4.20
C PHE A 487 -27.97 0.51 -3.78
N ALA A 488 -27.10 0.18 -4.74
CA ALA A 488 -25.84 -0.49 -4.51
C ALA A 488 -24.65 0.40 -4.91
N LEU A 489 -23.88 0.91 -3.94
CA LEU A 489 -22.61 1.57 -4.16
C LEU A 489 -21.51 0.50 -4.12
N ILE A 490 -21.08 0.02 -5.29
CA ILE A 490 -20.06 -1.02 -5.40
C ILE A 490 -18.66 -0.45 -5.67
N GLY A 491 -18.57 0.78 -6.18
CA GLY A 491 -17.29 1.42 -6.48
C GLY A 491 -16.48 0.68 -7.52
N GLU A 492 -15.25 0.33 -7.16
CA GLU A 492 -14.32 -0.44 -7.98
C GLU A 492 -14.41 -1.95 -7.73
N GLN A 493 -15.18 -2.40 -6.73
CA GLN A 493 -15.27 -3.81 -6.39
C GLN A 493 -16.06 -4.60 -7.42
N ASP A 494 -15.70 -5.87 -7.59
CA ASP A 494 -16.36 -6.81 -8.48
C ASP A 494 -17.10 -7.90 -7.69
N ALA A 495 -16.72 -8.14 -6.46
CA ALA A 495 -17.11 -9.30 -5.67
C ALA A 495 -18.32 -9.03 -4.73
N GLY A 496 -19.15 -10.04 -4.56
CA GLY A 496 -20.23 -10.11 -3.55
C GLY A 496 -21.60 -9.65 -4.02
N GLY A 497 -21.71 -8.85 -5.08
CA GLY A 497 -22.98 -8.33 -5.57
C GLY A 497 -23.85 -9.36 -6.26
N GLU A 498 -23.29 -10.38 -6.91
CA GLU A 498 -24.07 -11.39 -7.63
C GLU A 498 -24.94 -12.26 -6.71
N ASP A 499 -24.41 -12.70 -5.58
CA ASP A 499 -25.15 -13.54 -4.64
C ASP A 499 -26.27 -12.76 -3.95
N VAL A 500 -26.05 -11.47 -3.69
CA VAL A 500 -27.11 -10.59 -3.18
C VAL A 500 -28.20 -10.39 -4.21
N LEU A 501 -27.86 -10.17 -5.49
CA LEU A 501 -28.85 -10.01 -6.55
C LEU A 501 -29.66 -11.28 -6.82
N LYS A 502 -29.06 -12.45 -6.66
CA LYS A 502 -29.81 -13.73 -6.78
C LYS A 502 -30.91 -13.85 -5.73
N SER A 503 -30.77 -13.13 -4.62
CA SER A 503 -31.68 -13.17 -3.48
C SER A 503 -32.67 -11.99 -3.42
N VAL A 504 -32.46 -10.94 -4.22
CA VAL A 504 -33.39 -9.80 -4.37
C VAL A 504 -34.53 -10.17 -5.33
N ASP A 505 -35.73 -9.62 -5.11
CA ASP A 505 -36.87 -9.81 -6.01
C ASP A 505 -36.50 -9.48 -7.46
N LYS A 506 -36.86 -10.34 -8.40
CA LYS A 506 -36.59 -10.15 -9.83
C LYS A 506 -37.24 -8.88 -10.42
N ASN A 507 -38.27 -8.36 -9.77
CA ASN A 507 -38.96 -7.13 -10.16
C ASN A 507 -38.45 -5.90 -9.40
N ALA A 508 -37.46 -6.04 -8.52
CA ALA A 508 -36.88 -4.90 -7.81
C ALA A 508 -36.20 -3.96 -8.80
N PHE A 509 -36.37 -2.66 -8.57
CA PHE A 509 -35.65 -1.63 -9.31
C PHE A 509 -34.23 -1.50 -8.73
N VAL A 510 -33.23 -1.79 -9.55
CA VAL A 510 -31.82 -1.90 -9.14
C VAL A 510 -31.01 -0.72 -9.66
N VAL A 511 -30.43 0.04 -8.75
CA VAL A 511 -29.51 1.14 -9.03
C VAL A 511 -28.11 0.71 -8.61
N VAL A 512 -27.14 0.85 -9.51
CA VAL A 512 -25.73 0.52 -9.23
C VAL A 512 -24.85 1.73 -9.49
N GLN A 513 -24.14 2.20 -8.46
CA GLN A 513 -23.08 3.18 -8.59
C GLN A 513 -21.74 2.45 -8.68
N ALA A 514 -21.08 2.50 -9.85
CA ALA A 514 -19.90 1.71 -10.17
C ALA A 514 -18.89 2.43 -11.05
N SER A 515 -17.63 2.07 -10.91
CA SER A 515 -16.53 2.57 -11.78
C SER A 515 -16.32 1.72 -13.03
N PHE A 516 -16.66 0.43 -12.96
CA PHE A 516 -16.44 -0.55 -14.03
C PHE A 516 -17.68 -1.37 -14.33
N GLU A 517 -17.78 -1.84 -15.58
CA GLU A 517 -18.81 -2.82 -15.96
C GLU A 517 -18.58 -4.13 -15.20
N SER A 518 -19.67 -4.76 -14.76
CA SER A 518 -19.67 -6.01 -14.00
C SER A 518 -21.02 -6.74 -14.20
N PRO A 519 -21.13 -8.02 -13.84
CA PRO A 519 -22.40 -8.73 -13.86
C PRO A 519 -23.52 -8.03 -13.07
N LEU A 520 -23.14 -7.24 -12.04
CA LEU A 520 -24.10 -6.45 -11.27
C LEU A 520 -24.62 -5.25 -12.08
N THR A 521 -23.74 -4.53 -12.77
CA THR A 521 -24.16 -3.40 -13.64
C THR A 521 -25.01 -3.90 -14.81
N GLU A 522 -24.75 -5.08 -15.35
CA GLU A 522 -25.54 -5.68 -16.42
C GLU A 522 -26.99 -5.95 -16.02
N LYS A 523 -27.25 -6.21 -14.74
CA LYS A 523 -28.61 -6.47 -14.20
C LYS A 523 -29.32 -5.22 -13.71
N ALA A 524 -28.62 -4.10 -13.57
CA ALA A 524 -29.16 -2.86 -13.06
C ALA A 524 -30.18 -2.22 -14.00
N ASP A 525 -31.15 -1.49 -13.45
CA ASP A 525 -32.05 -0.61 -14.19
C ASP A 525 -31.42 0.75 -14.46
N VAL A 526 -30.61 1.23 -13.51
CA VAL A 526 -29.81 2.45 -13.63
C VAL A 526 -28.38 2.17 -13.19
N VAL A 527 -27.41 2.58 -14.00
CA VAL A 527 -25.98 2.58 -13.63
C VAL A 527 -25.47 4.01 -13.56
N LEU A 528 -24.88 4.38 -12.44
CA LEU A 528 -24.28 5.69 -12.21
C LEU A 528 -22.76 5.59 -12.26
N PRO A 529 -22.08 6.34 -13.17
CA PRO A 529 -20.63 6.29 -13.31
C PRO A 529 -19.93 6.91 -12.09
N MET A 530 -18.94 6.19 -11.56
CA MET A 530 -18.18 6.61 -10.39
C MET A 530 -16.69 6.79 -10.72
N ALA A 531 -16.11 7.85 -10.17
CA ALA A 531 -14.67 8.11 -10.22
C ALA A 531 -13.87 7.00 -9.47
N ILE A 532 -12.73 6.61 -10.03
CA ILE A 532 -11.83 5.63 -9.40
C ILE A 532 -10.94 6.28 -8.33
N TRP A 533 -10.14 5.44 -7.67
CA TRP A 533 -9.22 5.81 -6.59
C TRP A 533 -8.29 7.01 -6.88
N SER A 534 -7.86 7.20 -8.14
CA SER A 534 -6.99 8.30 -8.56
C SER A 534 -7.74 9.56 -9.04
N GLU A 535 -9.06 9.47 -9.20
CA GLU A 535 -9.92 10.52 -9.79
C GLU A 535 -10.78 11.23 -8.74
N ARG A 536 -10.73 10.83 -7.48
CA ARG A 536 -11.56 11.36 -6.40
C ARG A 536 -10.74 11.82 -5.21
N ALA A 537 -11.29 12.77 -4.46
CA ALA A 537 -10.80 13.23 -3.17
C ALA A 537 -11.81 12.89 -2.06
N GLY A 538 -11.32 12.75 -0.84
CA GLY A 538 -12.12 12.44 0.35
C GLY A 538 -11.26 11.90 1.48
N THR A 539 -11.89 11.15 2.40
CA THR A 539 -11.18 10.51 3.51
C THR A 539 -11.56 9.05 3.67
N LEU A 540 -10.66 8.27 4.27
CA LEU A 540 -10.86 6.85 4.61
C LEU A 540 -10.44 6.61 6.05
N THR A 541 -11.10 5.69 6.74
CA THR A 541 -10.77 5.30 8.12
C THR A 541 -10.21 3.89 8.14
N ASN A 542 -8.91 3.75 8.35
CA ASN A 542 -8.23 2.46 8.30
C ASN A 542 -8.52 1.55 9.51
N THR A 543 -7.93 0.36 9.52
CA THR A 543 -8.11 -0.62 10.59
C THR A 543 -7.64 -0.13 11.97
N GLU A 544 -6.71 0.82 12.05
CA GLU A 544 -6.27 1.46 13.30
C GLU A 544 -7.24 2.58 13.77
N GLY A 545 -8.26 2.91 12.97
CA GLY A 545 -9.18 4.02 13.23
C GLY A 545 -8.64 5.39 12.83
N SER A 546 -7.51 5.42 12.13
CA SER A 546 -6.93 6.66 11.63
C SER A 546 -7.66 7.16 10.39
N VAL A 547 -8.10 8.42 10.41
CA VAL A 547 -8.69 9.09 9.25
C VAL A 547 -7.56 9.58 8.34
N GLN A 548 -7.55 9.12 7.10
CA GLN A 548 -6.51 9.38 6.12
C GLN A 548 -7.08 10.06 4.88
N LYS A 549 -6.34 10.98 4.28
CA LYS A 549 -6.76 11.68 3.06
C LYS A 549 -6.58 10.82 1.82
N VAL A 550 -7.53 10.91 0.92
CA VAL A 550 -7.43 10.49 -0.49
C VAL A 550 -7.38 11.76 -1.32
N GLU A 551 -6.36 11.88 -2.16
CA GLU A 551 -6.18 13.04 -3.03
C GLU A 551 -6.43 12.66 -4.49
N LYS A 552 -7.11 13.57 -5.20
CA LYS A 552 -7.34 13.44 -6.63
C LYS A 552 -6.04 13.68 -7.39
N ALA A 553 -5.65 12.75 -8.24
CA ALA A 553 -4.42 12.83 -9.04
C ALA A 553 -4.68 13.10 -10.52
N VAL A 554 -5.84 12.69 -11.04
CA VAL A 554 -6.23 12.87 -12.44
C VAL A 554 -7.71 13.20 -12.54
N GLU A 555 -8.13 13.76 -13.68
CA GLU A 555 -9.55 14.05 -13.93
C GLU A 555 -10.35 12.75 -14.13
N PRO A 556 -11.62 12.73 -13.67
CA PRO A 556 -12.51 11.60 -13.90
C PRO A 556 -12.75 11.33 -15.39
N ALA A 557 -12.88 10.06 -15.75
CA ALA A 557 -13.17 9.66 -17.12
C ALA A 557 -14.63 9.96 -17.49
N GLY A 558 -14.83 10.67 -18.61
CA GLY A 558 -16.15 11.00 -19.12
C GLY A 558 -16.97 11.84 -18.13
N GLU A 559 -18.16 11.37 -17.80
CA GLU A 559 -19.08 12.04 -16.86
C GLU A 559 -19.03 11.43 -15.43
N ALA A 560 -18.02 10.57 -15.14
CA ALA A 560 -17.90 9.95 -13.82
C ALA A 560 -17.67 11.01 -12.73
N LYS A 561 -18.25 10.75 -11.55
CA LYS A 561 -18.20 11.67 -10.41
C LYS A 561 -17.72 10.96 -9.15
N PRO A 562 -17.09 11.68 -8.20
CA PRO A 562 -16.78 11.13 -6.89
C PRO A 562 -18.02 10.50 -6.23
N ASP A 563 -17.78 9.45 -5.44
CA ASP A 563 -18.86 8.70 -4.76
C ASP A 563 -19.79 9.60 -3.95
N TRP A 564 -19.26 10.50 -3.14
CA TRP A 564 -20.01 11.44 -2.32
C TRP A 564 -20.82 12.47 -3.15
N GLU A 565 -20.28 12.90 -4.32
CA GLU A 565 -20.96 13.88 -5.18
C GLU A 565 -22.23 13.29 -5.80
N VAL A 566 -22.18 12.02 -6.24
CA VAL A 566 -23.34 11.31 -6.78
C VAL A 566 -24.48 11.24 -5.77
N ILE A 567 -24.14 10.93 -4.50
CA ILE A 567 -25.14 10.84 -3.43
C ILE A 567 -25.71 12.24 -3.09
N SER A 568 -24.87 13.28 -3.10
CA SER A 568 -25.32 14.67 -2.94
C SER A 568 -26.29 15.10 -4.04
N LEU A 569 -26.02 14.76 -5.29
CA LEU A 569 -26.91 15.04 -6.42
C LEU A 569 -28.25 14.33 -6.27
N LEU A 570 -28.25 13.06 -5.87
CA LEU A 570 -29.47 12.30 -5.60
C LEU A 570 -30.27 12.91 -4.44
N ALA A 571 -29.60 13.28 -3.37
CA ALA A 571 -30.24 13.97 -2.23
C ALA A 571 -30.92 15.29 -2.64
N ASN A 572 -30.20 16.10 -3.44
CA ASN A 572 -30.75 17.34 -3.98
C ASN A 572 -32.01 17.11 -4.85
N LYS A 573 -31.99 16.03 -5.67
CA LYS A 573 -33.15 15.65 -6.51
C LYS A 573 -34.37 15.24 -5.67
N LEU A 574 -34.11 14.68 -4.47
CA LEU A 574 -35.13 14.34 -3.48
C LEU A 574 -35.52 15.53 -2.56
N GLY A 575 -35.04 16.75 -2.85
CA GLY A 575 -35.32 17.95 -2.07
C GLY A 575 -34.55 18.04 -0.73
N LYS A 576 -33.48 17.22 -0.55
CA LYS A 576 -32.66 17.18 0.66
C LYS A 576 -31.30 17.84 0.38
N LYS A 577 -30.83 18.69 1.30
CA LYS A 577 -29.53 19.38 1.18
C LYS A 577 -28.61 18.98 2.35
N PHE A 578 -27.41 18.45 2.06
CA PHE A 578 -26.51 17.89 3.06
C PHE A 578 -25.09 18.51 3.08
N GLY A 579 -24.95 19.73 2.62
CA GLY A 579 -23.68 20.44 2.50
C GLY A 579 -23.36 20.79 1.05
N ALA A 580 -22.64 21.88 0.86
CA ALA A 580 -22.32 22.42 -0.45
C ALA A 580 -20.93 22.05 -0.96
N SER A 581 -20.01 21.66 -0.06
CA SER A 581 -18.61 21.37 -0.40
C SER A 581 -18.09 20.09 0.26
N LEU A 582 -17.07 19.50 -0.35
CA LEU A 582 -16.37 18.34 0.22
C LEU A 582 -15.86 18.62 1.64
N SER A 583 -15.33 19.81 1.90
CA SER A 583 -14.77 20.18 3.21
C SER A 583 -15.84 20.19 4.31
N GLU A 584 -17.04 20.69 4.03
CA GLU A 584 -18.16 20.69 4.98
C GLU A 584 -18.66 19.28 5.28
N ILE A 585 -18.76 18.44 4.24
CA ILE A 585 -19.18 17.04 4.36
C ILE A 585 -18.12 16.25 5.15
N SER A 586 -16.83 16.43 4.84
CA SER A 586 -15.72 15.78 5.56
C SER A 586 -15.66 16.15 7.04
N ALA A 587 -15.88 17.44 7.36
CA ALA A 587 -15.93 17.90 8.74
C ALA A 587 -17.09 17.23 9.52
N SER A 588 -18.28 17.17 8.90
CA SER A 588 -19.47 16.53 9.48
C SER A 588 -19.28 15.01 9.65
N ALA A 589 -18.73 14.33 8.64
CA ALA A 589 -18.43 12.90 8.69
C ALA A 589 -17.39 12.57 9.79
N THR A 590 -16.34 13.38 9.89
CA THR A 590 -15.30 13.20 10.93
C THR A 590 -15.85 13.43 12.34
N GLN A 591 -16.78 14.37 12.51
CA GLN A 591 -17.42 14.61 13.80
C GLN A 591 -18.30 13.42 14.23
N GLU A 592 -19.03 12.79 13.31
CA GLU A 592 -19.90 11.64 13.62
C GLU A 592 -19.07 10.34 13.84
N LEU A 593 -17.85 10.27 13.35
CA LEU A 593 -16.92 9.13 13.58
C LEU A 593 -16.18 9.17 14.92
N LYS A 594 -16.14 10.31 15.61
CA LYS A 594 -15.53 10.49 16.94
C LYS A 594 -16.50 10.08 18.05
#